data_e79f2e0ae254fb897bd98ae40c5d58e0
#
_entry.id   e79f2e0ae254fb897bd98ae40c5d58e0
#
_cell.length_a   1.000
_cell.length_b   1.000
_cell.length_c   1.000
_cell.angle_alpha   90.00
_cell.angle_beta   90.00
_cell.angle_gamma   90.00
#
_symmetry.space_group_name_H-M   'P 1'
#
loop_
_entity.id
_entity.type
_entity.pdbx_description
1 polymer ?
#
loop_
_entity_poly.entity_id
_entity_poly.type
_entity_poly.pdbx_seq_one_letter_code
_entity_poly.pdbx_strand_id
1 'polypeptide(L)'
;MSALYMIAGTLIALGVLVTFHEFGHFWVARRCGVKVLRFSVGFGMPLLRWHDKQGTEFVVAAIPLGGYVKMLDEREGEVPADQLHLSFNRKSVRQRIAIVAAGPVANFLLAMVFFWVLAMLGSEQVRPVIGAVESGSIAAKAGLNAGQEIVAIDGEPTSGWAAVNLQLVRRLGESGSLQVLVREQGSTADSPRELALDHWLKGADEPDPIRSLGIRPWRPALPPILAELDPKGPAQAAGLKTGDRLLALDGKALDDWQQVVDTVRTRPDTKIMLHVERDGAQIDVPVTLAARGESKSPSGYLGAGVKAVDWPREMIREVSYGPLAAIGEGARRTWTMSVLTLDSLKKMLFGELSVKNLSGPITIAKVAGASAQSGVADFLNFLAYLSISLGVLNLLPIPVLDGGHLLFYLIEWARGRPLSDRVQGWGIQIGISLVVGVMLLALVNDLGRL
;
A
#
# COMPACT_ATOMS: atom_id res chain seq x y z
N MET A 1 -5.31 15.53 16.77
CA MET A 1 -6.26 14.53 16.20
C MET A 1 -5.55 13.47 15.38
N SER A 2 -4.55 13.80 14.57
CA SER A 2 -3.81 12.83 13.73
C SER A 2 -3.14 11.67 14.51
N ALA A 3 -2.52 11.95 15.66
CA ALA A 3 -1.88 10.91 16.48
C ALA A 3 -2.87 9.87 17.02
N LEU A 4 -4.08 10.30 17.41
CA LEU A 4 -5.11 9.39 17.88
C LEU A 4 -5.58 8.42 16.78
N TYR A 5 -5.82 8.93 15.57
CA TYR A 5 -6.17 8.09 14.42
C TYR A 5 -5.06 7.13 14.05
N MET A 6 -3.80 7.58 14.12
CA MET A 6 -2.64 6.73 13.84
C MET A 6 -2.57 5.57 14.84
N ILE A 7 -2.67 5.84 16.14
CA ILE A 7 -2.63 4.81 17.18
C ILE A 7 -3.85 3.89 17.05
N ALA A 8 -5.06 4.44 17.02
CA ALA A 8 -6.28 3.64 16.94
C ALA A 8 -6.34 2.81 15.65
N GLY A 9 -6.03 3.41 14.49
CA GLY A 9 -6.01 2.71 13.20
C GLY A 9 -5.00 1.56 13.20
N THR A 10 -3.80 1.77 13.76
CA THR A 10 -2.78 0.72 13.87
C THR A 10 -3.23 -0.40 14.79
N LEU A 11 -3.78 -0.09 15.96
CA LEU A 11 -4.24 -1.11 16.92
C LEU A 11 -5.38 -1.94 16.35
N ILE A 12 -6.34 -1.30 15.68
CA ILE A 12 -7.46 -1.99 15.01
C ILE A 12 -6.91 -2.87 13.88
N ALA A 13 -6.02 -2.35 13.04
CA ALA A 13 -5.46 -3.10 11.93
C ALA A 13 -4.72 -4.35 12.42
N LEU A 14 -3.77 -4.20 13.33
CA LEU A 14 -3.03 -5.33 13.89
C LEU A 14 -3.95 -6.30 14.64
N GLY A 15 -4.88 -5.77 15.45
CA GLY A 15 -5.83 -6.59 16.19
C GLY A 15 -6.69 -7.47 15.27
N VAL A 16 -7.24 -6.91 14.20
CA VAL A 16 -8.04 -7.66 13.22
C VAL A 16 -7.18 -8.68 12.49
N LEU A 17 -6.07 -8.26 11.88
CA LEU A 17 -5.27 -9.11 11.01
C LEU A 17 -4.64 -10.28 11.75
N VAL A 18 -4.09 -10.02 12.94
CA VAL A 18 -3.49 -11.07 13.76
C VAL A 18 -4.54 -12.02 14.30
N THR A 19 -5.68 -11.51 14.75
CA THR A 19 -6.77 -12.37 15.26
C THR A 19 -7.24 -13.35 14.18
N PHE A 20 -7.43 -12.89 12.94
CA PHE A 20 -7.84 -13.76 11.84
C PHE A 20 -6.75 -14.75 11.43
N HIS A 21 -5.50 -14.34 11.46
CA HIS A 21 -4.35 -15.21 11.22
C HIS A 21 -4.31 -16.36 12.24
N GLU A 22 -4.31 -16.03 13.53
CA GLU A 22 -4.31 -17.01 14.62
C GLU A 22 -5.57 -17.88 14.61
N PHE A 23 -6.73 -17.29 14.24
CA PHE A 23 -7.98 -18.03 14.09
C PHE A 23 -7.88 -19.10 12.99
N GLY A 24 -7.15 -18.87 11.93
CA GLY A 24 -6.85 -19.87 10.91
C GLY A 24 -6.18 -21.11 11.50
N HIS A 25 -5.08 -20.91 12.22
CA HIS A 25 -4.36 -21.99 12.92
C HIS A 25 -5.26 -22.72 13.93
N PHE A 26 -5.94 -21.95 14.77
CA PHE A 26 -6.85 -22.47 15.77
C PHE A 26 -7.95 -23.36 15.22
N TRP A 27 -8.63 -22.87 14.18
CA TRP A 27 -9.76 -23.58 13.60
C TRP A 27 -9.36 -24.89 12.95
N VAL A 28 -8.25 -24.90 12.17
CA VAL A 28 -7.75 -26.09 11.51
C VAL A 28 -7.12 -27.07 12.51
N ALA A 29 -6.40 -26.58 13.53
CA ALA A 29 -5.86 -27.43 14.59
C ALA A 29 -6.96 -28.25 15.28
N ARG A 30 -8.07 -27.59 15.63
CA ARG A 30 -9.22 -28.30 16.21
C ARG A 30 -9.85 -29.32 15.27
N ARG A 31 -9.98 -28.99 13.97
CA ARG A 31 -10.48 -29.91 12.97
C ARG A 31 -9.58 -31.12 12.76
N CYS A 32 -8.28 -30.94 12.96
CA CYS A 32 -7.29 -32.03 12.95
C CYS A 32 -7.21 -32.80 14.30
N GLY A 33 -8.05 -32.48 15.27
CA GLY A 33 -8.07 -33.15 16.58
C GLY A 33 -6.85 -32.79 17.45
N VAL A 34 -6.27 -31.59 17.28
CA VAL A 34 -5.24 -31.07 18.17
C VAL A 34 -5.92 -30.33 19.34
N LYS A 35 -5.48 -30.59 20.55
CA LYS A 35 -5.95 -29.85 21.73
C LYS A 35 -5.30 -28.46 21.73
N VAL A 36 -6.10 -27.42 21.63
CA VAL A 36 -5.64 -26.05 21.79
C VAL A 36 -5.77 -25.64 23.25
N LEU A 37 -4.66 -25.25 23.84
CA LEU A 37 -4.58 -24.85 25.25
C LEU A 37 -4.97 -23.39 25.43
N ARG A 38 -4.48 -22.49 24.55
CA ARG A 38 -4.75 -21.07 24.62
C ARG A 38 -4.81 -20.45 23.24
N PHE A 39 -5.74 -19.50 23.10
CA PHE A 39 -5.84 -18.57 21.98
C PHE A 39 -5.69 -17.16 22.54
N SER A 40 -4.63 -16.46 22.16
CA SER A 40 -4.34 -15.13 22.70
C SER A 40 -4.32 -14.09 21.59
N VAL A 41 -5.07 -13.01 21.78
CA VAL A 41 -4.94 -11.76 21.02
C VAL A 41 -4.10 -10.81 21.87
N GLY A 42 -2.89 -10.51 21.41
CA GLY A 42 -1.91 -9.72 22.15
C GLY A 42 -0.98 -10.57 23.02
N PHE A 43 0.00 -9.86 23.61
CA PHE A 43 1.01 -10.40 24.52
C PHE A 43 0.95 -9.74 25.90
N GLY A 44 1.61 -10.36 26.87
CA GLY A 44 1.77 -9.83 28.22
C GLY A 44 0.61 -10.16 29.16
N MET A 45 0.27 -9.22 30.02
CA MET A 45 -0.73 -9.43 31.08
C MET A 45 -2.14 -9.59 30.47
N PRO A 46 -2.90 -10.64 30.86
CA PRO A 46 -4.26 -10.83 30.37
C PRO A 46 -5.19 -9.77 30.98
N LEU A 47 -5.87 -9.02 30.10
CA LEU A 47 -6.93 -8.08 30.48
C LEU A 47 -8.27 -8.78 30.61
N LEU A 48 -8.56 -9.72 29.70
CA LEU A 48 -9.77 -10.55 29.71
C LEU A 48 -9.35 -11.99 29.46
N ARG A 49 -10.02 -12.93 30.16
CA ARG A 49 -9.82 -14.37 29.95
C ARG A 49 -11.13 -15.14 30.21
N TRP A 50 -11.36 -16.14 29.38
CA TRP A 50 -12.46 -17.08 29.53
C TRP A 50 -12.09 -18.42 28.93
N HIS A 51 -12.85 -19.46 29.23
CA HIS A 51 -12.65 -20.80 28.68
C HIS A 51 -13.87 -21.20 27.87
N ASP A 52 -13.63 -21.93 26.80
CA ASP A 52 -14.72 -22.56 26.07
C ASP A 52 -15.03 -23.97 26.60
N LYS A 53 -16.05 -24.61 26.01
CA LYS A 53 -16.49 -25.97 26.38
C LYS A 53 -15.44 -27.06 26.15
N GLN A 54 -14.41 -26.79 25.34
CA GLN A 54 -13.33 -27.74 25.05
C GLN A 54 -12.07 -27.47 25.91
N GLY A 55 -12.16 -26.51 26.83
CA GLY A 55 -11.07 -26.17 27.76
C GLY A 55 -10.00 -25.26 27.18
N THR A 56 -10.20 -24.67 26.00
CA THR A 56 -9.27 -23.64 25.49
C THR A 56 -9.46 -22.35 26.25
N GLU A 57 -8.38 -21.79 26.77
CA GLU A 57 -8.35 -20.47 27.37
C GLU A 57 -8.23 -19.40 26.25
N PHE A 58 -9.22 -18.50 26.17
CA PHE A 58 -9.17 -17.32 25.32
C PHE A 58 -8.68 -16.13 26.14
N VAL A 59 -7.73 -15.38 25.57
CA VAL A 59 -7.09 -14.26 26.26
C VAL A 59 -7.08 -13.04 25.34
N VAL A 60 -7.46 -11.89 25.88
CA VAL A 60 -7.13 -10.58 25.33
C VAL A 60 -6.09 -9.96 26.22
N ALA A 61 -4.88 -9.74 25.70
CA ALA A 61 -3.74 -9.25 26.45
C ALA A 61 -3.49 -7.76 26.25
N ALA A 62 -2.69 -7.17 27.15
CA ALA A 62 -2.48 -5.73 27.23
C ALA A 62 -1.70 -5.13 26.06
N ILE A 63 -0.86 -5.91 25.40
CA ILE A 63 0.00 -5.44 24.29
C ILE A 63 -0.56 -6.02 22.99
N PRO A 64 -1.34 -5.26 22.18
CA PRO A 64 -2.03 -5.76 21.00
C PRO A 64 -1.12 -5.82 19.75
N LEU A 65 0.16 -6.18 19.94
CA LEU A 65 1.17 -6.27 18.88
C LEU A 65 1.40 -7.72 18.43
N GLY A 66 0.32 -8.49 18.27
CA GLY A 66 0.42 -9.89 17.84
C GLY A 66 -0.62 -10.78 18.50
N GLY A 67 -0.39 -12.08 18.43
CA GLY A 67 -1.19 -13.12 19.05
C GLY A 67 -0.47 -14.45 19.00
N TYR A 68 -1.08 -15.47 19.53
CA TYR A 68 -0.58 -16.85 19.40
C TYR A 68 -1.65 -17.88 19.71
N VAL A 69 -1.51 -19.04 19.09
CA VAL A 69 -2.27 -20.25 19.41
C VAL A 69 -1.34 -21.25 20.08
N LYS A 70 -1.54 -21.50 21.37
CA LYS A 70 -0.80 -22.53 22.07
C LYS A 70 -1.49 -23.87 21.91
N MET A 71 -0.85 -24.79 21.21
CA MET A 71 -1.29 -26.16 20.99
C MET A 71 -0.61 -27.11 21.99
N LEU A 72 -1.22 -28.23 22.24
CA LEU A 72 -0.59 -29.28 23.02
C LEU A 72 0.56 -29.90 22.21
N ASP A 73 1.80 -29.86 22.72
CA ASP A 73 3.00 -30.37 22.04
C ASP A 73 3.99 -30.92 23.08
N GLU A 74 4.47 -32.14 22.87
CA GLU A 74 5.43 -32.83 23.80
C GLU A 74 6.77 -32.11 23.88
N ARG A 75 7.09 -31.24 22.90
CA ARG A 75 8.35 -30.48 22.89
C ARG A 75 8.31 -29.27 23.82
N GLU A 76 7.10 -28.84 24.23
CA GLU A 76 6.89 -27.69 25.10
C GLU A 76 6.61 -28.04 26.57
N GLY A 77 6.46 -29.34 26.88
CA GLY A 77 6.20 -29.80 28.22
C GLY A 77 5.69 -31.24 28.29
N GLU A 78 5.57 -31.77 29.53
CA GLU A 78 5.02 -33.09 29.73
C GLU A 78 3.56 -33.18 29.33
N VAL A 79 3.21 -34.18 28.53
CA VAL A 79 1.84 -34.44 28.08
C VAL A 79 1.35 -35.73 28.73
N PRO A 80 0.19 -35.73 29.41
CA PRO A 80 -0.41 -36.94 29.96
C PRO A 80 -0.60 -38.03 28.92
N ALA A 81 -0.36 -39.29 29.27
CA ALA A 81 -0.36 -40.42 28.37
C ALA A 81 -1.71 -40.59 27.61
N ASP A 82 -2.81 -40.26 28.25
CA ASP A 82 -4.16 -40.26 27.67
C ASP A 82 -4.40 -39.16 26.63
N GLN A 83 -3.59 -38.08 26.66
CA GLN A 83 -3.72 -36.92 25.75
C GLN A 83 -2.65 -36.88 24.64
N LEU A 84 -1.73 -37.81 24.59
CA LEU A 84 -0.66 -37.86 23.58
C LEU A 84 -1.20 -37.81 22.14
N HIS A 85 -2.34 -38.44 21.87
CA HIS A 85 -2.98 -38.47 20.58
C HIS A 85 -3.55 -37.10 20.16
N LEU A 86 -3.68 -36.14 21.08
CA LEU A 86 -4.14 -34.76 20.85
C LEU A 86 -2.98 -33.79 20.62
N SER A 87 -1.72 -34.29 20.74
CA SER A 87 -0.53 -33.45 20.56
C SER A 87 -0.28 -33.12 19.09
N PHE A 88 0.13 -31.89 18.83
CA PHE A 88 0.42 -31.37 17.47
C PHE A 88 1.56 -32.17 16.80
N ASN A 89 2.64 -32.44 17.53
CA ASN A 89 3.80 -33.16 17.00
C ASN A 89 3.50 -34.62 16.63
N ARG A 90 2.43 -35.21 17.17
CA ARG A 90 1.99 -36.59 16.83
C ARG A 90 1.01 -36.63 15.64
N LYS A 91 0.57 -35.51 15.14
CA LYS A 91 -0.29 -35.46 13.94
C LYS A 91 0.49 -35.81 12.68
N SER A 92 -0.21 -36.36 11.69
CA SER A 92 0.41 -36.64 10.39
C SER A 92 1.01 -35.35 9.79
N VAL A 93 2.06 -35.51 8.97
CA VAL A 93 2.71 -34.37 8.31
C VAL A 93 1.71 -33.52 7.52
N ARG A 94 0.74 -34.16 6.85
CA ARG A 94 -0.32 -33.43 6.11
C ARG A 94 -1.18 -32.56 7.03
N GLN A 95 -1.54 -33.07 8.22
CA GLN A 95 -2.31 -32.29 9.20
C GLN A 95 -1.49 -31.11 9.73
N ARG A 96 -0.20 -31.30 10.02
CA ARG A 96 0.69 -30.24 10.47
C ARG A 96 0.87 -29.16 9.38
N ILE A 97 1.04 -29.55 8.13
CA ILE A 97 1.07 -28.64 6.98
C ILE A 97 -0.26 -27.84 6.91
N ALA A 98 -1.40 -28.50 6.99
CA ALA A 98 -2.70 -27.83 6.93
C ALA A 98 -2.89 -26.83 8.07
N ILE A 99 -2.48 -27.18 9.29
CA ILE A 99 -2.57 -26.30 10.47
C ILE A 99 -1.71 -25.05 10.29
N VAL A 100 -0.45 -25.23 9.86
CA VAL A 100 0.47 -24.09 9.71
C VAL A 100 0.10 -23.22 8.49
N ALA A 101 -0.33 -23.80 7.39
CA ALA A 101 -0.79 -23.03 6.23
C ALA A 101 -2.08 -22.23 6.50
N ALA A 102 -2.85 -22.63 7.52
CA ALA A 102 -4.18 -22.05 7.77
C ALA A 102 -4.13 -20.58 8.19
N GLY A 103 -3.09 -20.13 8.91
CA GLY A 103 -2.90 -18.73 9.28
C GLY A 103 -2.77 -17.83 8.05
N PRO A 104 -1.75 -18.03 7.19
CA PRO A 104 -1.62 -17.27 5.95
C PRO A 104 -2.85 -17.36 5.05
N VAL A 105 -3.47 -18.53 4.91
CA VAL A 105 -4.71 -18.70 4.12
C VAL A 105 -5.85 -17.86 4.70
N ALA A 106 -5.99 -17.79 6.02
CA ALA A 106 -7.01 -16.94 6.66
C ALA A 106 -6.81 -15.46 6.32
N ASN A 107 -5.56 -14.99 6.22
CA ASN A 107 -5.27 -13.62 5.78
C ASN A 107 -5.67 -13.36 4.33
N PHE A 108 -5.43 -14.28 3.41
CA PHE A 108 -5.90 -14.13 2.03
C PHE A 108 -7.44 -14.14 1.93
N LEU A 109 -8.09 -15.00 2.71
CA LEU A 109 -9.56 -15.02 2.77
C LEU A 109 -10.11 -13.72 3.35
N LEU A 110 -9.47 -13.17 4.38
CA LEU A 110 -9.86 -11.88 4.96
C LEU A 110 -9.70 -10.73 3.95
N ALA A 111 -8.57 -10.69 3.23
CA ALA A 111 -8.36 -9.71 2.17
C ALA A 111 -9.42 -9.82 1.06
N MET A 112 -9.77 -11.04 0.66
CA MET A 112 -10.82 -11.30 -0.32
C MET A 112 -12.19 -10.77 0.17
N VAL A 113 -12.51 -10.95 1.46
CA VAL A 113 -13.73 -10.41 2.06
C VAL A 113 -13.72 -8.88 2.04
N PHE A 114 -12.62 -8.24 2.40
CA PHE A 114 -12.51 -6.78 2.33
C PHE A 114 -12.68 -6.25 0.91
N PHE A 115 -12.01 -6.85 -0.08
CA PHE A 115 -12.18 -6.46 -1.49
C PHE A 115 -13.58 -6.77 -2.02
N TRP A 116 -14.22 -7.84 -1.57
CA TRP A 116 -15.60 -8.14 -1.88
C TRP A 116 -16.54 -7.03 -1.40
N VAL A 117 -16.41 -6.61 -0.13
CA VAL A 117 -17.19 -5.50 0.43
C VAL A 117 -16.92 -4.20 -0.35
N LEU A 118 -15.66 -3.88 -0.62
CA LEU A 118 -15.29 -2.69 -1.39
C LEU A 118 -15.85 -2.69 -2.80
N ALA A 119 -15.86 -3.86 -3.46
CA ALA A 119 -16.43 -4.00 -4.81
C ALA A 119 -17.96 -3.79 -4.81
N MET A 120 -18.66 -4.19 -3.74
CA MET A 120 -20.10 -3.93 -3.58
C MET A 120 -20.41 -2.48 -3.23
N LEU A 121 -19.58 -1.84 -2.37
CA LEU A 121 -19.76 -0.42 -2.04
C LEU A 121 -19.59 0.47 -3.27
N GLY A 122 -18.85 -0.03 -4.27
CA GLY A 122 -18.49 0.74 -5.44
C GLY A 122 -17.44 1.82 -5.16
N SER A 123 -16.91 2.38 -6.21
CA SER A 123 -15.96 3.50 -6.13
C SER A 123 -16.09 4.40 -7.35
N GLU A 124 -16.01 5.69 -7.10
CA GLU A 124 -15.80 6.66 -8.16
C GLU A 124 -14.33 6.66 -8.56
N GLN A 125 -14.06 6.48 -9.84
CA GLN A 125 -12.71 6.48 -10.37
C GLN A 125 -12.58 7.56 -11.44
N VAL A 126 -11.50 8.34 -11.36
CA VAL A 126 -11.18 9.29 -12.42
C VAL A 126 -10.67 8.51 -13.62
N ARG A 127 -11.32 8.71 -14.79
CA ARG A 127 -10.90 8.10 -16.05
C ARG A 127 -9.44 8.44 -16.35
N PRO A 128 -8.62 7.49 -16.81
CA PRO A 128 -7.21 7.72 -17.05
C PRO A 128 -6.97 8.42 -18.39
N VAL A 129 -7.46 9.66 -18.50
CA VAL A 129 -7.29 10.50 -19.68
C VAL A 129 -5.97 11.26 -19.58
N ILE A 130 -5.18 11.23 -20.64
CA ILE A 130 -3.91 11.92 -20.75
C ILE A 130 -4.17 13.42 -20.90
N GLY A 131 -3.66 14.24 -20.00
CA GLY A 131 -3.77 15.71 -20.08
C GLY A 131 -2.68 16.34 -20.93
N ALA A 132 -1.44 15.83 -20.80
CA ALA A 132 -0.31 16.26 -21.61
C ALA A 132 0.73 15.15 -21.74
N VAL A 133 1.51 15.20 -22.81
CA VAL A 133 2.66 14.32 -23.04
C VAL A 133 3.91 15.19 -23.21
N GLU A 134 4.96 14.88 -22.45
CA GLU A 134 6.22 15.63 -22.50
C GLU A 134 6.99 15.31 -23.80
N SER A 135 7.44 16.34 -24.51
CA SER A 135 8.19 16.19 -25.76
C SER A 135 9.44 15.34 -25.57
N GLY A 136 9.68 14.40 -26.50
CA GLY A 136 10.85 13.50 -26.46
C GLY A 136 10.76 12.38 -25.44
N SER A 137 9.69 12.31 -24.66
CA SER A 137 9.44 11.25 -23.67
C SER A 137 9.17 9.88 -24.32
N ILE A 138 9.14 8.82 -23.49
CA ILE A 138 8.76 7.48 -23.93
C ILE A 138 7.35 7.49 -24.52
N ALA A 139 6.41 8.15 -23.85
CA ALA A 139 5.03 8.29 -24.31
C ALA A 139 4.94 9.03 -25.66
N ALA A 140 5.69 10.13 -25.83
CA ALA A 140 5.70 10.90 -27.08
C ALA A 140 6.25 10.08 -28.27
N LYS A 141 7.33 9.30 -28.02
CA LYS A 141 7.91 8.42 -29.06
C LYS A 141 6.96 7.30 -29.47
N ALA A 142 6.10 6.84 -28.57
CA ALA A 142 5.07 5.84 -28.84
C ALA A 142 3.81 6.42 -29.49
N GLY A 143 3.74 7.76 -29.72
CA GLY A 143 2.60 8.41 -30.32
C GLY A 143 1.39 8.55 -29.40
N LEU A 144 1.61 8.62 -28.08
CA LEU A 144 0.57 9.00 -27.13
C LEU A 144 0.33 10.50 -27.20
N ASN A 145 -0.93 10.91 -27.10
CA ASN A 145 -1.36 12.31 -27.20
C ASN A 145 -2.31 12.70 -26.07
N ALA A 146 -2.38 14.01 -25.80
CA ALA A 146 -3.38 14.56 -24.90
C ALA A 146 -4.82 14.25 -25.40
N GLY A 147 -5.75 14.02 -24.48
CA GLY A 147 -7.14 13.66 -24.74
C GLY A 147 -7.38 12.16 -24.91
N GLN A 148 -6.36 11.34 -25.07
CA GLN A 148 -6.51 9.88 -25.13
C GLN A 148 -6.77 9.30 -23.73
N GLU A 149 -7.69 8.33 -23.63
CA GLU A 149 -7.91 7.50 -22.43
C GLU A 149 -7.09 6.22 -22.53
N ILE A 150 -6.35 5.87 -21.50
CA ILE A 150 -5.67 4.58 -21.39
C ILE A 150 -6.69 3.53 -20.94
N VAL A 151 -7.08 2.61 -21.83
CA VAL A 151 -8.13 1.62 -21.55
C VAL A 151 -7.59 0.26 -21.11
N ALA A 152 -6.36 -0.07 -21.48
CA ALA A 152 -5.67 -1.27 -20.99
C ALA A 152 -4.14 -1.12 -21.06
N ILE A 153 -3.44 -1.88 -20.22
CA ILE A 153 -1.97 -2.03 -20.24
C ILE A 153 -1.65 -3.53 -20.17
N ASP A 154 -0.82 -4.02 -21.10
CA ASP A 154 -0.46 -5.44 -21.24
C ASP A 154 -1.67 -6.39 -21.21
N GLY A 155 -2.78 -5.96 -21.83
CA GLY A 155 -4.04 -6.69 -21.88
C GLY A 155 -4.93 -6.57 -20.64
N GLU A 156 -4.45 -5.97 -19.55
CA GLU A 156 -5.24 -5.75 -18.34
C GLU A 156 -6.01 -4.43 -18.40
N PRO A 157 -7.35 -4.45 -18.23
CA PRO A 157 -8.16 -3.24 -18.29
C PRO A 157 -7.81 -2.23 -17.19
N THR A 158 -7.84 -0.93 -17.55
CA THR A 158 -7.60 0.17 -16.63
C THR A 158 -8.85 1.03 -16.45
N SER A 159 -9.49 0.93 -15.28
CA SER A 159 -10.70 1.69 -14.96
C SER A 159 -10.42 3.12 -14.50
N GLY A 160 -9.20 3.38 -14.02
CA GLY A 160 -8.75 4.66 -13.50
C GLY A 160 -7.23 4.70 -13.34
N TRP A 161 -6.72 5.85 -12.90
CA TRP A 161 -5.27 6.08 -12.75
C TRP A 161 -4.60 5.12 -11.75
N ALA A 162 -5.32 4.67 -10.71
CA ALA A 162 -4.79 3.67 -9.78
C ALA A 162 -4.52 2.32 -10.48
N ALA A 163 -5.41 1.91 -11.41
CA ALA A 163 -5.21 0.69 -12.19
C ALA A 163 -4.05 0.85 -13.18
N VAL A 164 -3.92 2.01 -13.85
CA VAL A 164 -2.77 2.33 -14.71
C VAL A 164 -1.48 2.22 -13.91
N ASN A 165 -1.39 2.91 -12.77
CA ASN A 165 -0.19 2.89 -11.93
C ASN A 165 0.17 1.47 -11.48
N LEU A 166 -0.82 0.67 -11.11
CA LEU A 166 -0.62 -0.72 -10.69
C LEU A 166 0.05 -1.57 -11.78
N GLN A 167 -0.41 -1.45 -13.04
CA GLN A 167 0.18 -2.18 -14.16
C GLN A 167 1.60 -1.68 -14.47
N LEU A 168 1.83 -0.38 -14.37
CA LEU A 168 3.16 0.20 -14.57
C LEU A 168 4.15 -0.23 -13.49
N VAL A 169 3.73 -0.30 -12.22
CA VAL A 169 4.58 -0.78 -11.11
C VAL A 169 5.08 -2.21 -11.35
N ARG A 170 4.29 -3.06 -11.99
CA ARG A 170 4.70 -4.43 -12.35
C ARG A 170 5.89 -4.46 -13.32
N ARG A 171 6.08 -3.40 -14.09
CA ARG A 171 7.13 -3.28 -15.14
C ARG A 171 8.40 -2.58 -14.65
N LEU A 172 8.45 -2.17 -13.37
CA LEU A 172 9.63 -1.51 -12.81
C LEU A 172 10.87 -2.42 -12.88
N GLY A 173 12.01 -1.84 -13.28
CA GLY A 173 13.28 -2.53 -13.46
C GLY A 173 13.40 -3.31 -14.77
N GLU A 174 12.32 -3.48 -15.53
CA GLU A 174 12.28 -4.32 -16.73
C GLU A 174 12.70 -3.56 -18.00
N SER A 175 13.16 -4.34 -18.99
CA SER A 175 13.37 -3.91 -20.37
C SER A 175 12.40 -4.64 -21.28
N GLY A 176 12.10 -4.05 -22.44
CA GLY A 176 11.22 -4.62 -23.44
C GLY A 176 10.10 -3.68 -23.84
N SER A 177 8.98 -4.23 -24.27
CA SER A 177 7.85 -3.50 -24.82
C SER A 177 6.68 -3.51 -23.81
N LEU A 178 6.11 -2.33 -23.58
CA LEU A 178 4.87 -2.13 -22.82
C LEU A 178 3.73 -1.85 -23.80
N GLN A 179 2.72 -2.71 -23.82
CA GLN A 179 1.56 -2.53 -24.68
C GLN A 179 0.51 -1.67 -23.98
N VAL A 180 0.19 -0.51 -24.56
CA VAL A 180 -0.83 0.40 -24.04
C VAL A 180 -1.94 0.53 -25.06
N LEU A 181 -3.16 0.22 -24.67
CA LEU A 181 -4.35 0.40 -25.49
C LEU A 181 -4.99 1.73 -25.12
N VAL A 182 -5.14 2.60 -26.10
CA VAL A 182 -5.72 3.94 -25.90
C VAL A 182 -6.97 4.15 -26.74
N ARG A 183 -7.86 5.02 -26.27
CA ARG A 183 -9.09 5.42 -26.94
C ARG A 183 -9.14 6.93 -27.09
N GLU A 184 -9.38 7.41 -28.30
CA GLU A 184 -9.61 8.84 -28.56
C GLU A 184 -10.93 9.32 -27.93
N GLN A 185 -10.98 10.58 -27.52
CA GLN A 185 -12.20 11.16 -27.01
C GLN A 185 -13.31 11.12 -28.09
N GLY A 186 -14.48 10.59 -27.70
CA GLY A 186 -15.62 10.42 -28.63
C GLY A 186 -15.53 9.20 -29.56
N SER A 187 -14.46 8.43 -29.53
CA SER A 187 -14.31 7.18 -30.29
C SER A 187 -14.71 5.96 -29.45
N THR A 188 -15.16 4.92 -30.14
CA THR A 188 -15.34 3.56 -29.56
C THR A 188 -14.21 2.61 -29.95
N ALA A 189 -13.35 3.02 -30.89
CA ALA A 189 -12.24 2.21 -31.37
C ALA A 189 -11.00 2.41 -30.48
N ASP A 190 -10.39 1.28 -30.09
CA ASP A 190 -9.16 1.23 -29.34
C ASP A 190 -7.96 1.12 -30.28
N SER A 191 -6.91 1.85 -29.98
CA SER A 191 -5.67 1.88 -30.75
C SER A 191 -4.50 1.41 -29.90
N PRO A 192 -3.76 0.37 -30.32
CA PRO A 192 -2.58 -0.07 -29.61
C PRO A 192 -1.42 0.90 -29.78
N ARG A 193 -0.64 1.07 -28.72
CA ARG A 193 0.63 1.80 -28.69
C ARG A 193 1.66 0.95 -27.99
N GLU A 194 2.89 0.99 -28.47
CA GLU A 194 3.99 0.24 -27.93
C GLU A 194 5.06 1.18 -27.37
N LEU A 195 5.34 1.07 -26.09
CA LEU A 195 6.31 1.88 -25.38
C LEU A 195 7.56 1.03 -25.12
N ALA A 196 8.73 1.47 -25.62
CA ALA A 196 9.99 0.81 -25.37
C ALA A 196 10.52 1.18 -23.98
N LEU A 197 10.74 0.19 -23.15
CA LEU A 197 11.34 0.30 -21.83
C LEU A 197 12.77 -0.23 -21.87
N ASP A 198 13.67 0.43 -21.17
CA ASP A 198 15.06 -0.05 -20.99
C ASP A 198 15.48 0.14 -19.54
N HIS A 199 15.61 -0.97 -18.80
CA HIS A 199 15.91 -0.99 -17.35
C HIS A 199 15.11 0.09 -16.60
N TRP A 200 13.83 0.19 -16.98
CA TRP A 200 12.98 1.33 -16.65
C TRP A 200 12.80 1.49 -15.14
N LEU A 201 13.24 2.65 -14.63
CA LEU A 201 13.23 3.01 -13.21
C LEU A 201 13.94 1.99 -12.30
N LYS A 202 14.92 1.25 -12.83
CA LYS A 202 15.70 0.26 -12.06
C LYS A 202 16.38 0.94 -10.88
N GLY A 203 16.13 0.42 -9.67
CA GLY A 203 16.73 0.92 -8.43
C GLY A 203 16.30 2.32 -8.01
N ALA A 204 15.27 2.89 -8.64
CA ALA A 204 14.77 4.21 -8.27
C ALA A 204 14.18 4.21 -6.86
N ASP A 205 14.52 5.23 -6.08
CA ASP A 205 13.88 5.52 -4.80
C ASP A 205 12.58 6.28 -5.09
N GLU A 206 11.45 5.79 -4.56
CA GLU A 206 10.11 6.38 -4.72
C GLU A 206 9.75 6.69 -6.20
N PRO A 207 9.72 5.67 -7.08
CA PRO A 207 9.47 5.88 -8.50
C PRO A 207 8.06 6.46 -8.75
N ASP A 208 7.97 7.41 -9.69
CA ASP A 208 6.70 7.88 -10.27
C ASP A 208 6.57 7.28 -11.69
N PRO A 209 5.92 6.13 -11.85
CA PRO A 209 5.83 5.43 -13.12
C PRO A 209 5.14 6.26 -14.21
N ILE A 210 4.03 6.93 -13.88
CA ILE A 210 3.24 7.69 -14.86
C ILE A 210 4.07 8.86 -15.40
N ARG A 211 4.66 9.63 -14.49
CA ARG A 211 5.44 10.82 -14.86
C ARG A 211 6.74 10.46 -15.60
N SER A 212 7.36 9.32 -15.24
CA SER A 212 8.60 8.88 -15.91
C SER A 212 8.40 8.48 -17.37
N LEU A 213 7.18 8.08 -17.77
CA LEU A 213 6.82 7.91 -19.17
C LEU A 213 6.63 9.23 -19.90
N GLY A 214 6.57 10.37 -19.17
CA GLY A 214 6.27 11.69 -19.71
C GLY A 214 4.76 11.96 -19.81
N ILE A 215 3.94 11.21 -19.08
CA ILE A 215 2.48 11.37 -19.06
C ILE A 215 2.10 12.26 -17.88
N ARG A 216 1.28 13.26 -18.16
CA ARG A 216 0.58 14.05 -17.14
C ARG A 216 -0.91 13.71 -17.20
N PRO A 217 -1.51 13.21 -16.11
CA PRO A 217 -2.94 12.99 -16.04
C PRO A 217 -3.74 14.27 -16.35
N TRP A 218 -4.85 14.12 -17.07
CA TRP A 218 -5.78 15.21 -17.23
C TRP A 218 -6.41 15.57 -15.88
N ARG A 219 -6.63 16.84 -15.69
CA ARG A 219 -7.33 17.38 -14.52
C ARG A 219 -8.07 18.67 -14.92
N PRO A 220 -9.14 19.04 -14.22
CA PRO A 220 -9.79 20.30 -14.45
C PRO A 220 -8.83 21.46 -14.17
N ALA A 221 -8.92 22.52 -14.94
CA ALA A 221 -8.16 23.73 -14.67
C ALA A 221 -8.58 24.30 -13.30
N LEU A 222 -7.61 24.64 -12.49
CA LEU A 222 -7.82 25.24 -11.18
C LEU A 222 -7.60 26.75 -11.31
N PRO A 223 -8.67 27.55 -11.28
CA PRO A 223 -8.51 29.00 -11.29
C PRO A 223 -7.56 29.45 -10.17
N PRO A 224 -6.59 30.32 -10.45
CA PRO A 224 -5.62 30.77 -9.43
C PRO A 224 -6.23 31.80 -8.48
N ILE A 225 -7.34 31.42 -7.81
CA ILE A 225 -8.06 32.22 -6.81
C ILE A 225 -7.76 31.64 -5.43
N LEU A 226 -7.16 32.45 -4.57
CA LEU A 226 -6.73 32.04 -3.25
C LEU A 226 -7.95 31.73 -2.35
N ALA A 227 -8.01 30.52 -1.80
CA ALA A 227 -9.05 30.08 -0.88
C ALA A 227 -8.54 29.86 0.55
N GLU A 228 -7.29 29.44 0.66
CA GLU A 228 -6.66 29.15 1.97
C GLU A 228 -5.27 29.78 2.01
N LEU A 229 -4.91 30.34 3.18
CA LEU A 229 -3.59 30.88 3.44
C LEU A 229 -3.06 30.26 4.74
N ASP A 230 -1.81 29.81 4.70
CA ASP A 230 -1.09 29.42 5.91
C ASP A 230 -0.81 30.67 6.77
N PRO A 231 -1.31 30.76 8.02
CA PRO A 231 -1.10 31.92 8.90
C PRO A 231 0.37 32.26 9.14
N LYS A 232 1.28 31.28 8.96
CA LYS A 232 2.73 31.44 9.11
C LYS A 232 3.44 31.41 7.74
N GLY A 233 2.69 31.38 6.64
CA GLY A 233 3.23 31.28 5.30
C GLY A 233 3.63 32.61 4.67
N PRO A 234 4.51 32.58 3.64
CA PRO A 234 4.96 33.76 2.92
C PRO A 234 3.81 34.58 2.28
N ALA A 235 2.77 33.92 1.77
CA ALA A 235 1.62 34.58 1.17
C ALA A 235 0.90 35.50 2.17
N GLN A 236 0.63 34.99 3.38
CA GLN A 236 0.01 35.77 4.45
C GLN A 236 0.91 36.91 4.90
N ALA A 237 2.22 36.67 5.06
CA ALA A 237 3.21 37.68 5.47
C ALA A 237 3.32 38.80 4.41
N ALA A 238 3.15 38.49 3.13
CA ALA A 238 3.17 39.47 2.04
C ALA A 238 1.84 40.24 1.89
N GLY A 239 0.81 39.94 2.68
CA GLY A 239 -0.46 40.64 2.67
C GLY A 239 -1.44 40.14 1.58
N LEU A 240 -1.23 38.93 1.03
CA LEU A 240 -2.23 38.26 0.20
C LEU A 240 -3.45 37.89 1.04
N LYS A 241 -4.61 37.87 0.43
CA LYS A 241 -5.90 37.58 1.08
C LYS A 241 -6.65 36.50 0.35
N THR A 242 -7.51 35.81 1.09
CA THR A 242 -8.51 34.89 0.51
C THR A 242 -9.41 35.68 -0.45
N GLY A 243 -9.67 35.12 -1.63
CA GLY A 243 -10.40 35.78 -2.73
C GLY A 243 -9.50 36.48 -3.74
N ASP A 244 -8.22 36.69 -3.46
CA ASP A 244 -7.27 37.26 -4.43
C ASP A 244 -7.15 36.32 -5.64
N ARG A 245 -7.28 36.87 -6.84
CA ARG A 245 -7.04 36.17 -8.11
C ARG A 245 -5.66 36.54 -8.62
N LEU A 246 -4.79 35.56 -8.76
CA LEU A 246 -3.46 35.75 -9.32
C LEU A 246 -3.55 35.85 -10.84
N LEU A 247 -3.18 37.00 -11.39
CA LEU A 247 -3.22 37.28 -12.84
C LEU A 247 -1.89 36.96 -13.51
N ALA A 248 -0.78 37.27 -12.86
CA ALA A 248 0.55 36.99 -13.38
C ALA A 248 1.58 36.76 -12.25
N LEU A 249 2.65 36.01 -12.57
CA LEU A 249 3.82 35.80 -11.75
C LEU A 249 5.05 36.25 -12.52
N ASP A 250 5.81 37.22 -11.98
CA ASP A 250 6.98 37.84 -12.65
C ASP A 250 6.68 38.27 -14.09
N GLY A 251 5.48 38.82 -14.34
CA GLY A 251 5.03 39.27 -15.65
C GLY A 251 4.50 38.16 -16.57
N LYS A 252 4.57 36.88 -16.19
CA LYS A 252 3.99 35.80 -16.95
C LYS A 252 2.54 35.56 -16.52
N ALA A 253 1.59 35.66 -17.46
CA ALA A 253 0.17 35.44 -17.20
C ALA A 253 -0.11 34.03 -16.63
N LEU A 254 -1.09 33.94 -15.76
CA LEU A 254 -1.50 32.73 -15.05
C LEU A 254 -2.96 32.42 -15.38
N ASP A 255 -3.19 31.24 -15.96
CA ASP A 255 -4.52 30.71 -16.27
C ASP A 255 -4.90 29.53 -15.36
N ASP A 256 -3.91 28.87 -14.76
CA ASP A 256 -4.08 27.69 -13.91
C ASP A 256 -3.14 27.76 -12.69
N TRP A 257 -3.67 27.38 -11.54
CA TRP A 257 -2.92 27.31 -10.29
C TRP A 257 -1.65 26.43 -10.36
N GLN A 258 -1.64 25.41 -11.21
CA GLN A 258 -0.47 24.57 -11.36
C GLN A 258 0.75 25.32 -11.91
N GLN A 259 0.52 26.31 -12.75
CA GLN A 259 1.61 27.17 -13.24
C GLN A 259 2.30 27.90 -12.05
N VAL A 260 1.49 28.30 -11.06
CA VAL A 260 2.01 28.87 -9.80
C VAL A 260 2.82 27.83 -9.04
N VAL A 261 2.25 26.62 -8.83
CA VAL A 261 2.89 25.52 -8.10
C VAL A 261 4.22 25.13 -8.76
N ASP A 262 4.23 24.92 -10.08
CA ASP A 262 5.44 24.50 -10.83
C ASP A 262 6.53 25.58 -10.76
N THR A 263 6.15 26.88 -10.83
CA THR A 263 7.09 27.99 -10.74
C THR A 263 7.64 28.15 -9.32
N VAL A 264 6.77 28.12 -8.32
CA VAL A 264 7.14 28.29 -6.91
C VAL A 264 8.04 27.16 -6.44
N ARG A 265 7.71 25.91 -6.78
CA ARG A 265 8.46 24.71 -6.35
C ARG A 265 9.95 24.78 -6.69
N THR A 266 10.29 25.34 -7.86
CA THR A 266 11.68 25.42 -8.34
C THR A 266 12.47 26.60 -7.79
N ARG A 267 11.86 27.46 -6.96
CA ARG A 267 12.43 28.74 -6.52
C ARG A 267 12.38 28.92 -5.00
N PRO A 268 13.04 28.06 -4.22
CA PRO A 268 13.15 28.28 -2.77
C PRO A 268 13.85 29.60 -2.45
N ASP A 269 13.45 30.26 -1.36
CA ASP A 269 14.04 31.49 -0.84
C ASP A 269 14.15 32.65 -1.86
N THR A 270 13.33 32.62 -2.92
CA THR A 270 13.38 33.60 -4.00
C THR A 270 12.26 34.63 -3.85
N LYS A 271 12.57 35.87 -4.12
CA LYS A 271 11.56 36.94 -4.20
C LYS A 271 10.90 36.92 -5.57
N ILE A 272 9.58 36.85 -5.58
CA ILE A 272 8.72 36.87 -6.78
C ILE A 272 7.76 38.06 -6.73
N MET A 273 7.27 38.49 -7.88
CA MET A 273 6.23 39.51 -8.00
C MET A 273 4.92 38.87 -8.45
N LEU A 274 3.88 38.96 -7.64
CA LEU A 274 2.53 38.51 -7.99
C LEU A 274 1.68 39.71 -8.39
N HIS A 275 1.12 39.66 -9.59
CA HIS A 275 0.10 40.58 -10.03
C HIS A 275 -1.28 40.02 -9.70
N VAL A 276 -2.05 40.74 -8.89
CA VAL A 276 -3.22 40.19 -8.19
C VAL A 276 -4.41 41.09 -8.43
N GLU A 277 -5.58 40.53 -8.73
CA GLU A 277 -6.87 41.22 -8.71
C GLU A 277 -7.54 41.01 -7.34
N ARG A 278 -7.84 42.12 -6.66
CA ARG A 278 -8.54 42.16 -5.37
C ARG A 278 -9.66 43.21 -5.45
N ASP A 279 -10.89 42.80 -5.22
CA ASP A 279 -12.06 43.69 -5.24
C ASP A 279 -12.15 44.55 -6.51
N GLY A 280 -11.75 43.98 -7.65
CA GLY A 280 -11.71 44.66 -8.97
C GLY A 280 -10.49 45.57 -9.19
N ALA A 281 -9.62 45.77 -8.20
CA ALA A 281 -8.37 46.50 -8.33
C ALA A 281 -7.19 45.57 -8.60
N GLN A 282 -6.31 45.95 -9.50
CA GLN A 282 -5.05 45.23 -9.75
C GLN A 282 -3.93 45.83 -8.92
N ILE A 283 -3.22 44.98 -8.20
CA ILE A 283 -2.13 45.33 -7.30
C ILE A 283 -0.93 44.39 -7.48
N ASP A 284 0.25 44.93 -7.31
CA ASP A 284 1.49 44.16 -7.30
C ASP A 284 1.91 43.83 -5.88
N VAL A 285 2.08 42.54 -5.60
CA VAL A 285 2.45 42.03 -4.27
C VAL A 285 3.78 41.31 -4.37
N PRO A 286 4.87 41.90 -3.78
CA PRO A 286 6.14 41.20 -3.69
C PRO A 286 6.08 40.13 -2.61
N VAL A 287 6.42 38.88 -2.93
CA VAL A 287 6.44 37.75 -2.02
C VAL A 287 7.83 37.13 -1.99
N THR A 288 8.39 36.90 -0.82
CA THR A 288 9.60 36.10 -0.66
C THR A 288 9.17 34.69 -0.31
N LEU A 289 9.42 33.72 -1.20
CA LEU A 289 9.08 32.31 -0.98
C LEU A 289 9.94 31.75 0.17
N ALA A 290 9.38 30.80 0.91
CA ALA A 290 10.16 30.03 1.89
C ALA A 290 10.72 28.74 1.23
N ALA A 291 11.79 28.20 1.83
CA ALA A 291 12.26 26.86 1.52
C ALA A 291 11.53 25.83 2.41
N ARG A 292 11.09 24.70 1.82
CA ARG A 292 10.48 23.59 2.53
C ARG A 292 11.03 22.27 1.99
N GLY A 293 11.20 21.25 2.85
CA GLY A 293 11.74 19.94 2.49
C GLY A 293 13.17 19.73 2.97
N GLU A 294 13.81 18.68 2.46
CA GLU A 294 15.17 18.33 2.86
C GLU A 294 16.20 19.38 2.45
N SER A 295 17.21 19.61 3.31
CA SER A 295 18.29 20.58 3.08
C SER A 295 19.07 20.36 1.78
N LYS A 296 19.05 19.14 1.22
CA LYS A 296 19.74 18.81 -0.05
C LYS A 296 18.94 19.12 -1.30
N SER A 297 17.61 19.25 -1.19
CA SER A 297 16.72 19.56 -2.33
C SER A 297 15.52 20.37 -1.85
N PRO A 298 15.74 21.61 -1.42
CA PRO A 298 14.67 22.47 -0.91
C PRO A 298 13.68 22.80 -2.04
N SER A 299 12.40 22.79 -1.72
CA SER A 299 11.32 23.21 -2.60
C SER A 299 10.78 24.56 -2.15
N GLY A 300 10.49 25.44 -3.09
CA GLY A 300 9.86 26.72 -2.77
C GLY A 300 8.45 26.53 -2.22
N TYR A 301 8.06 27.39 -1.29
CA TYR A 301 6.78 27.34 -0.60
C TYR A 301 6.15 28.74 -0.53
N LEU A 302 4.88 28.84 -0.99
CA LEU A 302 4.10 30.09 -0.97
C LEU A 302 3.19 30.19 0.26
N GLY A 303 2.70 29.07 0.77
CA GLY A 303 1.74 29.05 1.89
C GLY A 303 0.33 29.50 1.49
N ALA A 304 -0.11 29.16 0.28
CA ALA A 304 -1.43 29.44 -0.25
C ALA A 304 -2.03 28.24 -0.93
N GLY A 305 -3.34 28.11 -0.91
CA GLY A 305 -4.13 27.11 -1.61
C GLY A 305 -5.31 27.72 -2.35
N VAL A 306 -5.82 27.02 -3.35
CA VAL A 306 -7.02 27.39 -4.11
C VAL A 306 -8.18 26.48 -3.79
N LYS A 307 -9.41 26.91 -4.08
CA LYS A 307 -10.57 26.07 -3.91
C LYS A 307 -10.52 24.89 -4.88
N ALA A 308 -10.77 23.71 -4.36
CA ALA A 308 -10.93 22.52 -5.20
C ALA A 308 -12.10 22.74 -6.18
N VAL A 309 -11.93 22.26 -7.41
CA VAL A 309 -12.97 22.26 -8.45
C VAL A 309 -13.52 20.84 -8.55
N ASP A 310 -14.83 20.73 -8.66
CA ASP A 310 -15.48 19.45 -8.88
C ASP A 310 -15.05 18.83 -10.20
N TRP A 311 -14.81 17.53 -10.20
CA TRP A 311 -14.51 16.81 -11.41
C TRP A 311 -15.74 16.74 -12.34
N PRO A 312 -15.60 17.01 -13.65
CA PRO A 312 -16.68 16.79 -14.59
C PRO A 312 -17.19 15.35 -14.52
N ARG A 313 -18.51 15.16 -14.50
CA ARG A 313 -19.12 13.82 -14.39
C ARG A 313 -18.67 12.86 -15.49
N GLU A 314 -18.38 13.36 -16.66
CA GLU A 314 -17.84 12.60 -17.79
C GLU A 314 -16.44 12.04 -17.55
N MET A 315 -15.68 12.63 -16.62
CA MET A 315 -14.36 12.17 -16.20
C MET A 315 -14.42 11.21 -15.01
N ILE A 316 -15.60 11.00 -14.43
CA ILE A 316 -15.80 10.06 -13.33
C ILE A 316 -16.47 8.81 -13.87
N ARG A 317 -15.93 7.65 -13.52
CA ARG A 317 -16.52 6.35 -13.77
C ARG A 317 -16.90 5.72 -12.44
N GLU A 318 -18.19 5.41 -12.27
CA GLU A 318 -18.66 4.60 -11.17
C GLU A 318 -18.41 3.14 -11.49
N VAL A 319 -17.67 2.46 -10.62
CA VAL A 319 -17.39 1.03 -10.72
C VAL A 319 -17.98 0.34 -9.51
N SER A 320 -19.05 -0.41 -9.70
CA SER A 320 -19.69 -1.23 -8.69
C SER A 320 -20.03 -2.61 -9.23
N TYR A 321 -20.05 -3.59 -8.37
CA TYR A 321 -20.34 -4.97 -8.72
C TYR A 321 -21.51 -5.50 -7.91
N GLY A 322 -22.39 -6.25 -8.55
CA GLY A 322 -23.40 -7.02 -7.82
C GLY A 322 -22.75 -8.06 -6.90
N PRO A 323 -23.44 -8.55 -5.85
CA PRO A 323 -22.86 -9.37 -4.78
C PRO A 323 -22.06 -10.58 -5.27
N LEU A 324 -22.55 -11.29 -6.29
CA LEU A 324 -21.87 -12.47 -6.85
C LEU A 324 -20.65 -12.08 -7.69
N ALA A 325 -20.78 -11.07 -8.55
CA ALA A 325 -19.66 -10.57 -9.36
C ALA A 325 -18.54 -9.98 -8.48
N ALA A 326 -18.91 -9.32 -7.36
CA ALA A 326 -17.99 -8.79 -6.37
C ALA A 326 -17.11 -9.87 -5.73
N ILE A 327 -17.59 -11.14 -5.57
CA ILE A 327 -16.76 -12.26 -5.08
C ILE A 327 -15.61 -12.52 -6.05
N GLY A 328 -15.92 -12.60 -7.34
CA GLY A 328 -14.90 -12.80 -8.38
C GLY A 328 -13.89 -11.67 -8.42
N GLU A 329 -14.35 -10.41 -8.29
CA GLU A 329 -13.47 -9.23 -8.24
C GLU A 329 -12.60 -9.23 -6.98
N GLY A 330 -13.15 -9.60 -5.81
CA GLY A 330 -12.39 -9.75 -4.57
C GLY A 330 -11.27 -10.80 -4.69
N ALA A 331 -11.59 -11.96 -5.26
CA ALA A 331 -10.61 -13.01 -5.51
C ALA A 331 -9.54 -12.57 -6.51
N ARG A 332 -9.93 -11.92 -7.62
CA ARG A 332 -9.02 -11.39 -8.63
C ARG A 332 -8.05 -10.35 -8.03
N ARG A 333 -8.57 -9.38 -7.26
CA ARG A 333 -7.74 -8.36 -6.60
C ARG A 333 -6.76 -8.98 -5.60
N THR A 334 -7.23 -9.92 -4.78
CA THR A 334 -6.38 -10.64 -3.82
C THR A 334 -5.26 -11.36 -4.54
N TRP A 335 -5.55 -12.09 -5.61
CA TRP A 335 -4.54 -12.79 -6.42
C TRP A 335 -3.54 -11.81 -7.04
N THR A 336 -4.03 -10.78 -7.72
CA THR A 336 -3.18 -9.77 -8.38
C THR A 336 -2.23 -9.09 -7.40
N MET A 337 -2.74 -8.70 -6.21
CA MET A 337 -1.90 -8.08 -5.18
C MET A 337 -0.91 -9.05 -4.55
N SER A 338 -1.28 -10.32 -4.39
CA SER A 338 -0.37 -11.36 -3.88
C SER A 338 0.79 -11.59 -4.83
N VAL A 339 0.50 -11.71 -6.14
CA VAL A 339 1.53 -11.85 -7.19
C VAL A 339 2.43 -10.61 -7.24
N LEU A 340 1.84 -9.41 -7.19
CA LEU A 340 2.60 -8.16 -7.17
C LEU A 340 3.53 -8.07 -5.96
N THR A 341 3.06 -8.46 -4.78
CA THR A 341 3.88 -8.46 -3.56
C THR A 341 5.07 -9.41 -3.69
N LEU A 342 4.84 -10.63 -4.22
CA LEU A 342 5.91 -11.60 -4.46
C LEU A 342 6.91 -11.11 -5.52
N ASP A 343 6.41 -10.53 -6.62
CA ASP A 343 7.28 -9.97 -7.68
C ASP A 343 8.10 -8.79 -7.16
N SER A 344 7.50 -7.90 -6.37
CA SER A 344 8.22 -6.78 -5.73
C SER A 344 9.33 -7.27 -4.79
N LEU A 345 9.07 -8.29 -3.98
CA LEU A 345 10.09 -8.91 -3.12
C LEU A 345 11.21 -9.54 -3.95
N LYS A 346 10.86 -10.25 -5.03
CA LYS A 346 11.84 -10.80 -5.96
C LYS A 346 12.69 -9.69 -6.57
N LYS A 347 12.08 -8.64 -7.11
CA LYS A 347 12.78 -7.49 -7.70
C LYS A 347 13.69 -6.76 -6.70
N MET A 348 13.30 -6.67 -5.43
CA MET A 348 14.17 -6.15 -4.36
C MET A 348 15.39 -7.05 -4.12
N LEU A 349 15.20 -8.38 -4.11
CA LEU A 349 16.31 -9.33 -3.93
C LEU A 349 17.34 -9.27 -5.07
N PHE A 350 16.89 -9.02 -6.31
CA PHE A 350 17.76 -8.91 -7.47
C PHE A 350 18.26 -7.47 -7.77
N GLY A 351 17.91 -6.50 -6.89
CA GLY A 351 18.35 -5.11 -7.03
C GLY A 351 17.69 -4.34 -8.19
N GLU A 352 16.55 -4.83 -8.68
CA GLU A 352 15.74 -4.13 -9.68
C GLU A 352 14.87 -3.05 -9.04
N LEU A 353 14.43 -3.29 -7.79
CA LEU A 353 13.76 -2.30 -6.93
C LEU A 353 14.65 -1.94 -5.75
N SER A 354 14.67 -0.67 -5.38
CA SER A 354 15.39 -0.20 -4.20
C SER A 354 14.77 -0.75 -2.92
N VAL A 355 15.61 -1.28 -2.03
CA VAL A 355 15.18 -1.70 -0.68
C VAL A 355 14.70 -0.54 0.19
N LYS A 356 14.98 0.70 -0.20
CA LYS A 356 14.43 1.89 0.44
C LYS A 356 12.91 2.02 0.25
N ASN A 357 12.32 1.32 -0.72
CA ASN A 357 10.87 1.26 -0.89
C ASN A 357 10.18 0.36 0.16
N LEU A 358 10.95 -0.36 0.99
CA LEU A 358 10.40 -1.13 2.09
C LEU A 358 9.90 -0.20 3.20
N SER A 359 8.61 -0.29 3.49
CA SER A 359 7.97 0.47 4.57
C SER A 359 8.20 -0.19 5.91
N GLY A 360 8.59 0.60 6.90
CA GLY A 360 8.71 0.14 8.29
C GLY A 360 7.45 0.40 9.11
N PRO A 361 7.50 0.08 10.42
CA PRO A 361 6.34 0.18 11.30
C PRO A 361 5.80 1.61 11.45
N ILE A 362 6.67 2.63 11.36
CA ILE A 362 6.26 4.04 11.47
C ILE A 362 5.44 4.45 10.24
N THR A 363 5.91 4.09 9.04
CA THR A 363 5.19 4.36 7.79
C THR A 363 3.85 3.61 7.77
N ILE A 364 3.81 2.34 8.20
CA ILE A 364 2.57 1.56 8.30
C ILE A 364 1.57 2.25 9.25
N ALA A 365 2.03 2.74 10.40
CA ALA A 365 1.18 3.45 11.34
C ALA A 365 0.67 4.79 10.79
N LYS A 366 1.51 5.56 10.07
CA LYS A 366 1.10 6.79 9.38
C LYS A 366 0.00 6.51 8.35
N VAL A 367 0.19 5.47 7.51
CA VAL A 367 -0.78 5.07 6.49
C VAL A 367 -2.07 4.56 7.11
N ALA A 368 -2.00 3.77 8.20
CA ALA A 368 -3.19 3.34 8.95
C ALA A 368 -4.01 4.52 9.46
N GLY A 369 -3.33 5.51 10.04
CA GLY A 369 -3.99 6.73 10.53
C GLY A 369 -4.61 7.56 9.41
N ALA A 370 -3.89 7.77 8.32
CA ALA A 370 -4.38 8.50 7.16
C ALA A 370 -5.59 7.80 6.53
N SER A 371 -5.51 6.49 6.30
CA SER A 371 -6.62 5.70 5.76
C SER A 371 -7.85 5.73 6.66
N ALA A 372 -7.67 5.68 7.99
CA ALA A 372 -8.77 5.78 8.94
C ALA A 372 -9.43 7.17 8.94
N GLN A 373 -8.67 8.24 8.67
CA GLN A 373 -9.21 9.59 8.50
C GLN A 373 -9.95 9.78 7.19
N SER A 374 -9.47 9.14 6.10
CA SER A 374 -10.09 9.23 4.77
C SER A 374 -11.43 8.51 4.67
N GLY A 375 -11.73 7.58 5.59
CA GLY A 375 -12.99 6.90 5.67
C GLY A 375 -12.90 5.38 5.68
N VAL A 376 -14.06 4.74 5.85
CA VAL A 376 -14.15 3.28 6.02
C VAL A 376 -13.64 2.51 4.79
N ALA A 377 -13.93 2.99 3.59
CA ALA A 377 -13.51 2.33 2.36
C ALA A 377 -11.98 2.32 2.22
N ASP A 378 -11.31 3.45 2.47
CA ASP A 378 -9.85 3.55 2.42
C ASP A 378 -9.20 2.70 3.50
N PHE A 379 -9.79 2.65 4.69
CA PHE A 379 -9.30 1.82 5.77
C PHE A 379 -9.44 0.33 5.48
N LEU A 380 -10.58 -0.11 4.92
CA LEU A 380 -10.77 -1.50 4.47
C LEU A 380 -9.78 -1.88 3.35
N ASN A 381 -9.52 -0.96 2.43
CA ASN A 381 -8.54 -1.16 1.38
C ASN A 381 -7.12 -1.32 1.94
N PHE A 382 -6.74 -0.48 2.89
CA PHE A 382 -5.48 -0.61 3.63
C PHE A 382 -5.37 -1.96 4.36
N LEU A 383 -6.44 -2.38 5.07
CA LEU A 383 -6.49 -3.68 5.76
C LEU A 383 -6.33 -4.85 4.78
N ALA A 384 -6.96 -4.79 3.60
CA ALA A 384 -6.82 -5.81 2.58
C ALA A 384 -5.38 -5.96 2.10
N TYR A 385 -4.70 -4.84 1.78
CA TYR A 385 -3.29 -4.87 1.37
C TYR A 385 -2.36 -5.38 2.48
N LEU A 386 -2.57 -4.90 3.71
CA LEU A 386 -1.75 -5.35 4.85
C LEU A 386 -1.97 -6.84 5.16
N SER A 387 -3.21 -7.33 5.02
CA SER A 387 -3.56 -8.75 5.16
C SER A 387 -2.85 -9.63 4.13
N ILE A 388 -2.83 -9.20 2.85
CA ILE A 388 -2.09 -9.90 1.80
C ILE A 388 -0.59 -9.91 2.10
N SER A 389 -0.03 -8.74 2.47
CA SER A 389 1.39 -8.65 2.80
C SER A 389 1.77 -9.58 3.94
N LEU A 390 0.96 -9.64 4.99
CA LEU A 390 1.16 -10.55 6.12
C LEU A 390 1.06 -12.02 5.68
N GLY A 391 0.06 -12.37 4.85
CA GLY A 391 -0.10 -13.72 4.30
C GLY A 391 1.09 -14.14 3.43
N VAL A 392 1.54 -13.26 2.54
CA VAL A 392 2.69 -13.51 1.65
C VAL A 392 3.98 -13.66 2.46
N LEU A 393 4.27 -12.71 3.38
CA LEU A 393 5.47 -12.74 4.19
C LEU A 393 5.52 -14.01 5.06
N ASN A 394 4.40 -14.39 5.66
CA ASN A 394 4.31 -15.60 6.46
C ASN A 394 4.46 -16.89 5.63
N LEU A 395 4.21 -16.88 4.32
CA LEU A 395 4.47 -18.03 3.44
C LEU A 395 5.90 -18.09 2.91
N LEU A 396 6.72 -17.05 3.11
CA LEU A 396 8.13 -17.11 2.71
C LEU A 396 8.86 -18.22 3.48
N PRO A 397 9.81 -18.94 2.86
CA PRO A 397 10.53 -20.06 3.49
C PRO A 397 11.58 -19.55 4.50
N ILE A 398 11.16 -18.69 5.43
CA ILE A 398 12.01 -18.11 6.47
C ILE A 398 11.70 -18.82 7.78
N PRO A 399 12.62 -19.65 8.31
CA PRO A 399 12.42 -20.36 9.59
C PRO A 399 12.24 -19.35 10.73
N VAL A 400 11.10 -19.26 11.28
CA VAL A 400 10.51 -18.37 12.31
C VAL A 400 9.10 -17.97 11.90
N LEU A 401 8.85 -17.90 10.60
CA LEU A 401 7.53 -17.68 10.02
C LEU A 401 6.89 -19.03 9.67
N ASP A 402 5.60 -19.02 9.43
CA ASP A 402 4.85 -20.24 9.06
C ASP A 402 5.45 -20.96 7.85
N GLY A 403 5.86 -20.18 6.83
CA GLY A 403 6.48 -20.70 5.62
C GLY A 403 7.76 -21.50 5.86
N GLY A 404 8.52 -21.14 6.89
CA GLY A 404 9.70 -21.92 7.29
C GLY A 404 9.31 -23.25 7.92
N HIS A 405 8.29 -23.27 8.78
CA HIS A 405 7.74 -24.51 9.30
C HIS A 405 7.12 -25.38 8.20
N LEU A 406 6.40 -24.76 7.26
CA LEU A 406 5.90 -25.44 6.07
C LEU A 406 7.02 -26.07 5.26
N LEU A 407 8.12 -25.37 5.04
CA LEU A 407 9.29 -25.93 4.35
C LEU A 407 9.84 -27.15 5.07
N PHE A 408 9.98 -27.10 6.40
CA PHE A 408 10.46 -28.24 7.19
C PHE A 408 9.51 -29.44 7.05
N TYR A 409 8.19 -29.23 7.11
CA TYR A 409 7.22 -30.31 6.94
C TYR A 409 7.14 -30.82 5.50
N LEU A 410 7.34 -29.99 4.48
CA LEU A 410 7.43 -30.44 3.10
C LEU A 410 8.65 -31.34 2.86
N ILE A 411 9.80 -30.96 3.43
CA ILE A 411 11.03 -31.80 3.40
C ILE A 411 10.80 -33.11 4.16
N GLU A 412 10.17 -33.09 5.33
CA GLU A 412 9.79 -34.28 6.07
C GLU A 412 8.88 -35.19 5.27
N TRP A 413 7.87 -34.62 4.63
CA TRP A 413 6.94 -35.36 3.77
C TRP A 413 7.65 -36.04 2.59
N ALA A 414 8.56 -35.34 1.92
CA ALA A 414 9.32 -35.89 0.79
C ALA A 414 10.33 -36.96 1.22
N ARG A 415 10.96 -36.82 2.40
CA ARG A 415 12.00 -37.75 2.93
C ARG A 415 11.46 -38.89 3.77
N GLY A 416 10.19 -38.82 4.19
CA GLY A 416 9.57 -39.77 5.13
C GLY A 416 10.10 -39.71 6.57
N ARG A 417 10.96 -38.73 6.88
CA ARG A 417 11.53 -38.53 8.25
C ARG A 417 11.76 -37.05 8.53
N PRO A 418 11.59 -36.60 9.79
CA PRO A 418 11.79 -35.21 10.16
C PRO A 418 13.26 -34.78 9.98
N LEU A 419 13.49 -33.46 9.86
CA LEU A 419 14.80 -32.86 9.95
C LEU A 419 15.32 -32.97 11.39
N SER A 420 16.63 -33.12 11.56
CA SER A 420 17.24 -33.13 12.89
C SER A 420 17.07 -31.78 13.60
N ASP A 421 16.95 -31.81 14.93
CA ASP A 421 16.78 -30.59 15.74
C ASP A 421 17.91 -29.58 15.53
N ARG A 422 19.16 -30.08 15.26
CA ARG A 422 20.30 -29.21 14.95
C ARG A 422 20.10 -28.42 13.68
N VAL A 423 19.57 -29.04 12.60
CA VAL A 423 19.31 -28.37 11.32
C VAL A 423 18.16 -27.39 11.47
N GLN A 424 17.09 -27.76 12.18
CA GLN A 424 15.98 -26.84 12.46
C GLN A 424 16.47 -25.66 13.31
N GLY A 425 17.30 -25.88 14.34
CA GLY A 425 17.88 -24.84 15.19
C GLY A 425 18.74 -23.84 14.40
N TRP A 426 19.61 -24.32 13.50
CA TRP A 426 20.37 -23.43 12.61
C TRP A 426 19.46 -22.63 11.67
N GLY A 427 18.45 -23.27 11.09
CA GLY A 427 17.47 -22.58 10.26
C GLY A 427 16.80 -21.45 11.05
N ILE A 428 16.32 -21.72 12.27
CA ILE A 428 15.67 -20.70 13.11
C ILE A 428 16.62 -19.53 13.41
N GLN A 429 17.89 -19.78 13.75
CA GLN A 429 18.87 -18.71 14.01
C GLN A 429 19.08 -17.82 12.78
N ILE A 430 19.23 -18.43 11.59
CA ILE A 430 19.35 -17.68 10.32
C ILE A 430 18.07 -16.87 10.07
N GLY A 431 16.89 -17.48 10.27
CA GLY A 431 15.60 -16.83 10.10
C GLY A 431 15.43 -15.61 11.01
N ILE A 432 15.77 -15.74 12.30
CA ILE A 432 15.74 -14.62 13.26
C ILE A 432 16.67 -13.49 12.78
N SER A 433 17.91 -13.82 12.41
CA SER A 433 18.88 -12.82 11.95
C SER A 433 18.39 -12.08 10.72
N LEU A 434 17.78 -12.79 9.78
CA LEU A 434 17.22 -12.19 8.56
C LEU A 434 16.04 -11.27 8.88
N VAL A 435 15.08 -11.71 9.70
CA VAL A 435 13.90 -10.90 10.09
C VAL A 435 14.33 -9.65 10.84
N VAL A 436 15.26 -9.78 11.80
CA VAL A 436 15.81 -8.63 12.55
C VAL A 436 16.54 -7.68 11.59
N GLY A 437 17.35 -8.20 10.65
CA GLY A 437 18.06 -7.38 9.66
C GLY A 437 17.09 -6.58 8.77
N VAL A 438 16.04 -7.22 8.25
CA VAL A 438 15.00 -6.55 7.44
C VAL A 438 14.24 -5.52 8.27
N MET A 439 13.92 -5.82 9.54
CA MET A 439 13.22 -4.88 10.41
C MET A 439 14.07 -3.66 10.74
N LEU A 440 15.37 -3.82 10.99
CA LEU A 440 16.31 -2.71 11.20
C LEU A 440 16.42 -1.86 9.93
N LEU A 441 16.55 -2.49 8.76
CA LEU A 441 16.58 -1.79 7.48
C LEU A 441 15.30 -0.97 7.26
N ALA A 442 14.12 -1.56 7.49
CA ALA A 442 12.85 -0.87 7.38
C ALA A 442 12.74 0.32 8.35
N LEU A 443 13.25 0.16 9.58
CA LEU A 443 13.28 1.26 10.56
C LEU A 443 14.23 2.39 10.12
N VAL A 444 15.39 2.07 9.56
CA VAL A 444 16.32 3.08 9.00
C VAL A 444 15.65 3.82 7.84
N ASN A 445 14.97 3.11 6.95
CA ASN A 445 14.20 3.73 5.86
C ASN A 445 13.12 4.69 6.41
N ASP A 446 12.37 4.26 7.43
CA ASP A 446 11.35 5.11 8.06
C ASP A 446 11.93 6.38 8.67
N LEU A 447 13.09 6.27 9.36
CA LEU A 447 13.78 7.42 9.94
C LEU A 447 14.31 8.38 8.88
N GLY A 448 14.73 7.87 7.72
CA GLY A 448 15.15 8.69 6.58
C GLY A 448 14.01 9.43 5.89
N ARG A 449 12.74 9.04 6.15
CA ARG A 449 11.52 9.66 5.60
C ARG A 449 10.81 10.59 6.59
N LEU A 450 11.32 10.76 7.82
CA LEU A 450 10.78 11.68 8.84
C LEU A 450 11.27 13.09 8.63
#